data_03dedd7b98413aaa06eac8712fec55e1
#
_entry.id   03dedd7b98413aaa06eac8712fec55e1
#
_cell.length_a   1.000
_cell.length_b   1.000
_cell.length_c   1.000
_cell.angle_alpha   90.00
_cell.angle_beta   90.00
_cell.angle_gamma   90.00
#
_symmetry.space_group_name_H-M   'P 1'
#
loop_
_entity.id
_entity.type
_entity.pdbx_description
1 polymer ?
#
loop_
_entity_poly.entity_id
_entity_poly.type
_entity_poly.pdbx_seq_one_letter_code
_entity_poly.pdbx_strand_id
1 'polypeptide(L)'
;MKYISVFSILCLLFILSSSTCIGDNSDERHYYIPFTNESKIDICVNYSEFYPDRGPVRDNLEGISPGRTNKTLIMSSSWEWVFGDEGIHGNCCPLDTLMVFVFDAEQLEAEDYHLEEAILVRYDLSLMDLKHLNWMLSYPPSPQMQDMKMFPPYEEVIANASQ
;
A
#
# COMPACT_ATOMS: atom_id res chain seq x y z
N MET A 1 -22.51 17.69 -55.09
CA MET A 1 -22.93 17.41 -53.70
C MET A 1 -22.33 16.14 -53.09
N LYS A 2 -21.37 15.43 -53.73
CA LYS A 2 -20.74 14.21 -53.13
C LYS A 2 -19.47 14.48 -52.30
N TYR A 3 -18.85 15.65 -52.44
CA TYR A 3 -17.58 15.97 -51.75
C TYR A 3 -17.74 16.49 -50.29
N ILE A 4 -18.90 17.01 -49.94
CA ILE A 4 -19.19 17.53 -48.60
C ILE A 4 -19.26 16.39 -47.58
N SER A 5 -19.74 15.21 -48.01
CA SER A 5 -19.87 14.05 -47.13
C SER A 5 -18.52 13.43 -46.68
N VAL A 6 -17.53 13.43 -47.59
CA VAL A 6 -16.20 12.85 -47.33
C VAL A 6 -15.41 13.74 -46.36
N PHE A 7 -15.52 15.07 -46.54
CA PHE A 7 -14.83 16.03 -45.66
C PHE A 7 -15.38 16.01 -44.24
N SER A 8 -16.72 15.82 -44.12
CA SER A 8 -17.38 15.72 -42.80
C SER A 8 -16.97 14.45 -42.07
N ILE A 9 -16.79 13.32 -42.74
CA ILE A 9 -16.34 12.05 -42.14
C ILE A 9 -14.86 12.15 -41.76
N LEU A 10 -14.02 12.82 -42.53
CA LEU A 10 -12.61 13.02 -42.22
C LEU A 10 -12.42 13.88 -40.97
N CYS A 11 -13.20 14.95 -40.82
CA CYS A 11 -13.19 15.78 -39.62
C CYS A 11 -13.68 15.02 -38.36
N LEU A 12 -14.66 14.11 -38.50
CA LEU A 12 -15.15 13.29 -37.39
C LEU A 12 -14.08 12.30 -36.91
N LEU A 13 -13.28 11.76 -37.84
CA LEU A 13 -12.17 10.85 -37.49
C LEU A 13 -11.03 11.57 -36.73
N PHE A 14 -10.80 12.85 -37.02
CA PHE A 14 -9.79 13.65 -36.30
C PHE A 14 -10.23 14.00 -34.87
N ILE A 15 -11.53 14.12 -34.60
CA ILE A 15 -12.04 14.41 -33.26
C ILE A 15 -11.97 13.18 -32.35
N LEU A 16 -12.04 11.96 -32.93
CA LEU A 16 -11.94 10.70 -32.16
C LEU A 16 -10.51 10.28 -31.86
N SER A 17 -9.50 10.93 -32.49
CA SER A 17 -8.09 10.66 -32.21
C SER A 17 -7.45 11.64 -31.23
N SER A 18 -8.23 12.50 -30.57
CA SER A 18 -7.77 13.14 -29.34
C SER A 18 -7.69 12.09 -28.26
N SER A 19 -6.61 11.28 -28.28
CA SER A 19 -6.17 10.59 -27.09
C SER A 19 -5.98 11.68 -26.06
N THR A 20 -6.88 11.74 -25.09
CA THR A 20 -6.57 12.39 -23.84
C THR A 20 -5.30 11.70 -23.34
N CYS A 21 -4.17 12.38 -23.45
CA CYS A 21 -3.09 12.11 -22.52
C CYS A 21 -3.75 12.26 -21.15
N ILE A 22 -4.06 11.14 -20.52
CA ILE A 22 -4.24 11.10 -19.10
C ILE A 22 -2.89 11.60 -18.61
N GLY A 23 -2.83 12.87 -18.23
CA GLY A 23 -1.67 13.42 -17.58
C GLY A 23 -1.42 12.50 -16.42
N ASP A 24 -0.26 11.87 -16.42
CA ASP A 24 0.29 11.24 -15.23
C ASP A 24 0.28 12.36 -14.20
N ASN A 25 -0.68 12.30 -13.26
CA ASN A 25 -0.75 13.22 -12.13
C ASN A 25 0.36 12.79 -11.16
N SER A 26 1.61 12.93 -11.63
CA SER A 26 2.83 12.68 -10.88
C SER A 26 3.00 13.62 -9.67
N ASP A 27 2.05 14.53 -9.45
CA ASP A 27 2.03 15.48 -8.34
C ASP A 27 1.09 15.05 -7.18
N GLU A 28 0.45 13.89 -7.25
CA GLU A 28 -0.37 13.41 -6.13
C GLU A 28 0.53 12.87 -5.03
N ARG A 29 0.60 13.63 -3.93
CA ARG A 29 1.42 13.31 -2.77
C ARG A 29 0.62 12.52 -1.75
N HIS A 30 1.18 11.39 -1.33
CA HIS A 30 0.55 10.48 -0.38
C HIS A 30 1.13 10.68 1.03
N TYR A 31 0.29 11.15 1.97
CA TYR A 31 0.67 11.37 3.37
C TYR A 31 0.19 10.24 4.28
N TYR A 32 -0.62 9.34 3.77
CA TYR A 32 -1.11 8.16 4.47
C TYR A 32 -1.33 7.02 3.49
N ILE A 33 -1.26 5.80 3.98
CA ILE A 33 -1.58 4.59 3.21
C ILE A 33 -2.86 3.99 3.81
N PRO A 34 -3.98 3.93 3.07
CA PRO A 34 -5.17 3.23 3.52
C PRO A 34 -4.89 1.75 3.71
N PHE A 35 -5.34 1.20 4.83
CA PHE A 35 -5.24 -0.23 5.11
C PHE A 35 -6.64 -0.81 5.37
N THR A 36 -7.01 -1.87 4.67
CA THR A 36 -8.31 -2.54 4.78
C THR A 36 -8.16 -3.89 5.47
N ASN A 37 -8.95 -4.11 6.51
CA ASN A 37 -9.10 -5.44 7.10
C ASN A 37 -10.21 -6.22 6.39
N GLU A 38 -9.83 -7.14 5.51
CA GLU A 38 -10.75 -8.04 4.79
C GLU A 38 -10.91 -9.40 5.48
N SER A 39 -10.28 -9.58 6.66
CA SER A 39 -10.39 -10.79 7.47
C SER A 39 -11.66 -10.79 8.34
N LYS A 40 -11.82 -11.83 9.15
CA LYS A 40 -12.93 -11.99 10.11
C LYS A 40 -12.54 -11.63 11.55
N ILE A 41 -11.27 -11.30 11.79
CA ILE A 41 -10.73 -10.98 13.11
C ILE A 41 -10.34 -9.50 13.20
N ASP A 42 -10.29 -8.96 14.38
CA ASP A 42 -9.70 -7.65 14.64
C ASP A 42 -8.18 -7.74 14.47
N ILE A 43 -7.60 -6.76 13.79
CA ILE A 43 -6.16 -6.68 13.58
C ILE A 43 -5.61 -5.37 14.11
N CYS A 44 -4.32 -5.36 14.41
CA CYS A 44 -3.56 -4.11 14.60
C CYS A 44 -2.50 -3.99 13.51
N VAL A 45 -2.23 -2.75 13.08
CA VAL A 45 -1.22 -2.46 12.06
C VAL A 45 -0.17 -1.50 12.61
N ASN A 46 1.07 -1.76 12.25
CA ASN A 46 2.21 -0.89 12.56
C ASN A 46 3.20 -0.90 11.39
N TYR A 47 4.13 0.02 11.37
CA TYR A 47 5.17 0.05 10.34
C TYR A 47 6.55 0.42 10.91
N SER A 48 7.60 0.10 10.15
CA SER A 48 8.96 0.50 10.44
C SER A 48 9.68 0.94 9.17
N GLU A 49 10.43 2.03 9.28
CA GLU A 49 11.27 2.60 8.22
C GLU A 49 12.72 2.09 8.30
N PHE A 50 13.04 1.25 9.25
CA PHE A 50 14.41 0.82 9.54
C PHE A 50 14.67 -0.60 9.03
N TYR A 51 14.49 -0.80 7.73
CA TYR A 51 14.79 -2.07 7.09
C TYR A 51 16.31 -2.37 7.07
N PRO A 52 16.73 -3.61 7.31
CA PRO A 52 15.97 -4.78 7.79
C PRO A 52 15.96 -4.92 9.32
N ASP A 53 16.62 -4.03 10.06
CA ASP A 53 17.17 -4.27 11.40
C ASP A 53 16.21 -3.94 12.56
N ARG A 54 15.09 -3.29 12.32
CA ARG A 54 14.09 -3.07 13.37
C ARG A 54 12.85 -3.90 13.15
N GLY A 55 12.56 -4.72 14.14
CA GLY A 55 11.27 -5.34 14.30
C GLY A 55 10.16 -4.33 14.59
N PRO A 56 8.92 -4.79 14.76
CA PRO A 56 7.79 -3.93 15.05
C PRO A 56 7.99 -3.17 16.35
N VAL A 57 7.51 -1.94 16.41
CA VAL A 57 7.54 -1.10 17.62
C VAL A 57 6.17 -1.18 18.26
N ARG A 58 6.14 -1.27 19.58
CA ARG A 58 4.88 -1.33 20.34
C ARG A 58 4.06 -0.04 20.28
N ASP A 59 4.73 1.06 20.01
CA ASP A 59 4.10 2.38 19.95
C ASP A 59 3.35 2.55 18.62
N ASN A 60 2.18 3.19 18.67
CA ASN A 60 1.33 3.49 17.51
C ASN A 60 0.73 2.29 16.77
N LEU A 61 0.35 1.24 17.51
CA LEU A 61 -0.49 0.17 16.96
C LEU A 61 -1.89 0.73 16.67
N GLU A 62 -2.34 0.60 15.43
CA GLU A 62 -3.67 1.04 15.01
C GLU A 62 -4.59 -0.17 14.77
N GLY A 63 -5.66 -0.25 15.57
CA GLY A 63 -6.66 -1.32 15.48
C GLY A 63 -7.62 -1.13 14.30
N ILE A 64 -7.88 -2.20 13.56
CA ILE A 64 -8.80 -2.20 12.40
C ILE A 64 -9.73 -3.41 12.48
N SER A 65 -11.01 -3.14 12.71
CA SER A 65 -12.04 -4.20 12.75
C SER A 65 -12.38 -4.75 11.35
N PRO A 66 -12.93 -5.98 11.28
CA PRO A 66 -13.33 -6.62 10.03
C PRO A 66 -14.18 -5.72 9.11
N GLY A 67 -13.85 -5.70 7.82
CA GLY A 67 -14.54 -4.92 6.80
C GLY A 67 -14.34 -3.41 6.91
N ARG A 68 -13.39 -2.94 7.72
CA ARG A 68 -13.05 -1.51 7.85
C ARG A 68 -11.77 -1.17 7.11
N THR A 69 -11.74 0.07 6.62
CA THR A 69 -10.55 0.70 6.05
C THR A 69 -10.19 1.91 6.90
N ASN A 70 -8.98 1.93 7.42
CA ASN A 70 -8.46 3.08 8.16
C ASN A 70 -7.38 3.79 7.33
N LYS A 71 -7.20 5.08 7.59
CA LYS A 71 -6.06 5.85 7.08
C LYS A 71 -4.86 5.60 7.99
N THR A 72 -4.21 4.48 7.77
CA THR A 72 -3.07 4.01 8.55
C THR A 72 -1.76 4.48 7.94
N LEU A 73 -0.65 4.33 8.66
CA LEU A 73 0.69 4.70 8.18
C LEU A 73 0.75 6.18 7.79
N ILE A 74 0.37 7.04 8.73
CA ILE A 74 0.33 8.50 8.54
C ILE A 74 1.73 9.08 8.74
N MET A 75 2.17 9.89 7.78
CA MET A 75 3.44 10.60 7.84
C MET A 75 3.23 12.12 7.83
N SER A 76 4.14 12.84 8.46
CA SER A 76 4.19 14.32 8.40
C SER A 76 4.68 14.84 7.04
N SER A 77 5.44 14.02 6.32
CA SER A 77 5.92 14.25 4.95
C SER A 77 5.24 13.27 4.01
N SER A 78 5.24 13.53 2.70
CA SER A 78 4.71 12.55 1.75
C SER A 78 5.58 11.30 1.69
N TRP A 79 4.97 10.16 1.42
CA TRP A 79 5.70 8.89 1.27
C TRP A 79 6.70 8.93 0.12
N GLU A 80 6.40 9.62 -0.98
CA GLU A 80 7.31 9.82 -2.10
C GLU A 80 8.61 10.53 -1.64
N TRP A 81 8.47 11.52 -0.76
CA TRP A 81 9.62 12.20 -0.20
C TRP A 81 10.43 11.30 0.74
N VAL A 82 9.77 10.50 1.55
CA VAL A 82 10.42 9.56 2.47
C VAL A 82 11.22 8.50 1.73
N PHE A 83 10.69 8.00 0.60
CA PHE A 83 11.40 7.08 -0.30
C PHE A 83 12.48 7.76 -1.15
N GLY A 84 12.62 9.07 -1.07
CA GLY A 84 13.66 9.80 -1.79
C GLY A 84 13.41 10.00 -3.28
N ASP A 85 12.18 9.81 -3.76
CA ASP A 85 11.80 9.99 -5.18
C ASP A 85 11.97 11.45 -5.64
N GLU A 86 11.85 12.41 -4.72
CA GLU A 86 12.08 13.85 -4.98
C GLU A 86 13.27 14.41 -4.18
N GLY A 87 14.05 13.57 -3.54
CA GLY A 87 14.75 13.87 -2.36
C GLY A 87 16.20 14.23 -2.40
N ILE A 88 16.52 15.40 -2.60
CA ILE A 88 17.83 15.97 -2.29
C ILE A 88 17.69 16.89 -1.07
N HIS A 89 17.39 16.40 0.09
CA HIS A 89 17.54 17.26 1.27
C HIS A 89 17.95 16.48 2.51
N GLY A 90 19.26 16.43 2.67
CA GLY A 90 19.92 16.48 3.95
C GLY A 90 19.79 15.28 4.87
N ASN A 91 20.86 14.58 5.11
CA ASN A 91 21.19 13.75 6.29
C ASN A 91 20.30 12.56 6.67
N CYS A 92 19.22 12.29 6.00
CA CYS A 92 18.47 11.06 6.18
C CYS A 92 18.68 10.18 4.95
N CYS A 93 19.06 8.93 5.16
CA CYS A 93 19.08 7.95 4.09
C CYS A 93 17.64 7.81 3.58
N PRO A 94 17.39 7.86 2.26
CA PRO A 94 16.06 7.59 1.73
C PRO A 94 15.64 6.18 2.15
N LEU A 95 14.38 6.03 2.50
CA LEU A 95 13.80 4.73 2.74
C LEU A 95 13.81 3.95 1.43
N ASP A 96 14.31 2.73 1.42
CA ASP A 96 14.24 1.83 0.25
C ASP A 96 13.17 0.76 0.41
N THR A 97 12.81 0.43 1.64
CA THR A 97 11.84 -0.60 1.97
C THR A 97 11.05 -0.21 3.21
N LEU A 98 9.73 -0.17 3.08
CA LEU A 98 8.77 -0.01 4.18
C LEU A 98 8.38 -1.39 4.71
N MET A 99 8.61 -1.65 6.00
CA MET A 99 8.07 -2.83 6.67
C MET A 99 6.71 -2.51 7.27
N VAL A 100 5.68 -3.24 6.88
CA VAL A 100 4.34 -3.12 7.47
C VAL A 100 4.01 -4.42 8.19
N PHE A 101 3.67 -4.33 9.48
CA PHE A 101 3.35 -5.46 10.34
C PHE A 101 1.86 -5.49 10.62
N VAL A 102 1.25 -6.64 10.46
CA VAL A 102 -0.14 -6.91 10.81
C VAL A 102 -0.16 -7.91 11.96
N PHE A 103 -0.89 -7.60 13.00
CA PHE A 103 -0.98 -8.40 14.22
C PHE A 103 -2.40 -8.86 14.45
N ASP A 104 -2.53 -10.00 15.11
CA ASP A 104 -3.75 -10.43 15.75
C ASP A 104 -4.02 -9.56 17.00
N ALA A 105 -5.13 -8.83 17.00
CA ALA A 105 -5.45 -7.92 18.09
C ALA A 105 -5.77 -8.67 19.39
N GLU A 106 -6.38 -9.87 19.32
CA GLU A 106 -6.70 -10.69 20.49
C GLU A 106 -5.42 -11.19 21.17
N GLN A 107 -4.41 -11.59 20.36
CA GLN A 107 -3.13 -12.02 20.93
C GLN A 107 -2.37 -10.87 21.58
N LEU A 108 -2.52 -9.62 21.09
CA LEU A 108 -1.90 -8.45 21.70
C LEU A 108 -2.53 -8.05 23.06
N GLU A 109 -3.77 -8.45 23.32
CA GLU A 109 -4.47 -8.19 24.58
C GLU A 109 -4.16 -9.22 25.69
N ALA A 110 -3.50 -10.33 25.36
CA ALA A 110 -3.13 -11.36 26.32
C ALA A 110 -2.11 -10.82 27.34
N GLU A 111 -2.19 -11.25 28.62
CA GLU A 111 -1.33 -10.73 29.71
C GLU A 111 0.16 -11.00 29.48
N ASP A 112 0.50 -12.14 28.84
CA ASP A 112 1.88 -12.60 28.62
C ASP A 112 2.25 -12.62 27.13
N TYR A 113 1.77 -11.65 26.33
CA TYR A 113 2.02 -11.70 24.90
C TYR A 113 3.46 -11.30 24.52
N HIS A 114 3.95 -11.96 23.49
CA HIS A 114 5.16 -11.58 22.78
C HIS A 114 4.78 -10.96 21.42
N LEU A 115 5.21 -9.73 21.20
CA LEU A 115 4.84 -8.97 19.99
C LEU A 115 5.12 -9.74 18.69
N GLU A 116 6.23 -10.49 18.65
CA GLU A 116 6.63 -11.28 17.48
C GLU A 116 5.68 -12.47 17.23
N GLU A 117 5.09 -13.05 18.27
CA GLU A 117 4.16 -14.18 18.15
C GLU A 117 2.78 -13.75 17.65
N ALA A 118 2.41 -12.50 17.87
CA ALA A 118 1.15 -11.94 17.41
C ALA A 118 1.19 -11.49 15.92
N ILE A 119 2.36 -11.56 15.26
CA ILE A 119 2.48 -11.15 13.85
C ILE A 119 1.78 -12.17 12.94
N LEU A 120 0.74 -11.71 12.25
CA LEU A 120 0.06 -12.48 11.21
C LEU A 120 0.82 -12.43 9.89
N VAL A 121 1.36 -11.25 9.54
CA VAL A 121 2.18 -11.06 8.34
C VAL A 121 3.03 -9.79 8.46
N ARG A 122 4.21 -9.82 7.86
CA ARG A 122 5.03 -8.64 7.57
C ARG A 122 5.13 -8.45 6.06
N TYR A 123 4.82 -7.26 5.58
CA TYR A 123 5.07 -6.84 4.20
C TYR A 123 6.35 -6.01 4.14
N ASP A 124 7.26 -6.35 3.22
CA ASP A 124 8.46 -5.56 2.91
C ASP A 124 8.26 -4.90 1.53
N LEU A 125 7.82 -3.65 1.51
CA LEU A 125 7.32 -2.97 0.31
C LEU A 125 8.28 -1.88 -0.16
N SER A 126 8.57 -1.89 -1.46
CA SER A 126 9.26 -0.77 -2.13
C SER A 126 8.26 0.33 -2.53
N LEU A 127 8.78 1.50 -2.92
CA LEU A 127 7.96 2.56 -3.52
C LEU A 127 7.19 2.06 -4.76
N MET A 128 7.83 1.20 -5.57
CA MET A 128 7.17 0.65 -6.77
C MET A 128 6.02 -0.28 -6.42
N ASP A 129 6.15 -1.07 -5.34
CA ASP A 129 5.06 -1.91 -4.84
C ASP A 129 3.87 -1.05 -4.39
N LEU A 130 4.12 0.02 -3.63
CA LEU A 130 3.08 0.94 -3.19
C LEU A 130 2.39 1.63 -4.37
N LYS A 131 3.13 2.09 -5.37
CA LYS A 131 2.58 2.66 -6.62
C LYS A 131 1.74 1.62 -7.38
N HIS A 132 2.22 0.38 -7.48
CA HIS A 132 1.48 -0.73 -8.12
C HIS A 132 0.16 -1.03 -7.42
N LEU A 133 0.12 -0.92 -6.09
CA LEU A 133 -1.06 -1.12 -5.25
C LEU A 133 -1.96 0.13 -5.17
N ASN A 134 -1.67 1.19 -5.92
CA ASN A 134 -2.35 2.49 -5.79
C ASN A 134 -2.41 2.97 -4.33
N TRP A 135 -1.34 2.75 -3.59
CA TRP A 135 -1.20 3.13 -2.18
C TRP A 135 -2.23 2.49 -1.23
N MET A 136 -2.82 1.36 -1.60
CA MET A 136 -3.81 0.66 -0.78
C MET A 136 -3.30 -0.70 -0.36
N LEU A 137 -3.34 -0.97 0.93
CA LEU A 137 -2.95 -2.25 1.51
C LEU A 137 -4.15 -2.96 2.12
N SER A 138 -4.07 -4.29 2.26
CA SER A 138 -5.09 -5.10 2.92
C SER A 138 -4.51 -6.29 3.68
N TYR A 139 -5.30 -6.80 4.62
CA TYR A 139 -5.11 -8.12 5.22
C TYR A 139 -6.44 -8.90 5.14
N PRO A 140 -6.46 -10.10 4.63
CA PRO A 140 -5.36 -10.80 3.93
C PRO A 140 -4.82 -10.01 2.72
N PRO A 141 -3.58 -10.31 2.22
CA PRO A 141 -3.02 -9.60 1.09
C PRO A 141 -3.86 -9.81 -0.16
N SER A 142 -4.06 -8.75 -0.94
CA SER A 142 -4.78 -8.81 -2.21
C SER A 142 -4.02 -9.65 -3.25
N PRO A 143 -4.70 -10.17 -4.31
CA PRO A 143 -4.02 -10.91 -5.37
C PRO A 143 -2.89 -10.13 -6.07
N GLN A 144 -2.94 -8.79 -6.06
CA GLN A 144 -1.89 -7.93 -6.61
C GLN A 144 -0.58 -8.00 -5.81
N MET A 145 -0.65 -8.48 -4.55
CA MET A 145 0.50 -8.61 -3.66
C MET A 145 1.21 -9.97 -3.75
N GLN A 146 0.76 -10.89 -4.62
CA GLN A 146 1.25 -12.27 -4.69
C GLN A 146 2.77 -12.36 -4.89
N ASP A 147 3.35 -11.49 -5.72
CA ASP A 147 4.78 -11.48 -6.02
C ASP A 147 5.60 -10.53 -5.13
N MET A 148 4.95 -9.88 -4.16
CA MET A 148 5.61 -8.95 -3.25
C MET A 148 6.25 -9.70 -2.09
N LYS A 149 7.31 -9.10 -1.54
CA LYS A 149 8.02 -9.69 -0.43
C LYS A 149 7.22 -9.60 0.85
N MET A 150 6.92 -10.76 1.46
CA MET A 150 6.21 -10.85 2.73
C MET A 150 6.60 -12.08 3.54
N PHE A 151 6.29 -12.08 4.83
CA PHE A 151 6.58 -13.16 5.77
C PHE A 151 5.39 -13.36 6.71
N PRO A 152 4.74 -14.54 6.75
CA PRO A 152 4.99 -15.71 5.87
C PRO A 152 4.77 -15.36 4.37
N PRO A 153 5.16 -16.26 3.45
CA PRO A 153 4.88 -16.09 2.02
C PRO A 153 3.38 -16.00 1.73
N TYR A 154 3.01 -15.32 0.62
CA TYR A 154 1.63 -15.03 0.22
C TYR A 154 0.67 -16.22 0.37
N GLU A 155 1.03 -17.38 -0.18
CA GLU A 155 0.16 -18.59 -0.18
C GLU A 155 -0.12 -19.09 1.25
N GLU A 156 0.85 -18.95 2.15
CA GLU A 156 0.69 -19.35 3.56
C GLU A 156 -0.21 -18.37 4.30
N VAL A 157 -0.07 -17.06 4.07
CA VAL A 157 -0.94 -16.04 4.65
C VAL A 157 -2.39 -16.25 4.23
N ILE A 158 -2.64 -16.49 2.93
CA ILE A 158 -3.99 -16.76 2.40
C ILE A 158 -4.58 -18.04 3.00
N ALA A 159 -3.78 -19.10 3.14
CA ALA A 159 -4.24 -20.35 3.74
C ALA A 159 -4.64 -20.16 5.20
N ASN A 160 -3.85 -19.43 5.98
CA ASN A 160 -4.12 -19.15 7.39
C ASN A 160 -5.33 -18.25 7.59
N ALA A 161 -5.49 -17.21 6.77
CA ALA A 161 -6.62 -16.28 6.85
C ALA A 161 -7.97 -16.89 6.43
N SER A 162 -7.95 -18.04 5.75
CA SER A 162 -9.15 -18.74 5.26
C SER A 162 -9.77 -19.69 6.29
N GLN A 163 -9.11 -19.92 7.41
CA GLN A 163 -9.56 -20.80 8.50
C GLN A 163 -10.47 -20.04 9.48
#